data_b377277efe3fd58ed21637fa5abed608
#
_entry.id   b377277efe3fd58ed21637fa5abed608
#
_cell.length_a   1.000
_cell.length_b   1.000
_cell.length_c   1.000
_cell.angle_alpha   90.00
_cell.angle_beta   90.00
_cell.angle_gamma   90.00
#
_symmetry.space_group_name_H-M   'P 1'
#
loop_
_entity.id
_entity.type
_entity.pdbx_description
1 polymer ?
#
loop_
_entity_poly.entity_id
_entity_poly.type
_entity_poly.pdbx_seq_one_letter_code
_entity_poly.pdbx_strand_id
1 'polypeptide(L)' 'MLQLLTRYPSFDAGHFDADAENRANAGLTLLQRWTEHEGAATWVLFEVNDQAKAQGWLNKASSLGHAPADAHFLRTA' A
#
# COMPACT_ATOMS: atom_id res chain seq x y z
N MET A 1 -15.93 1.37 -6.27
CA MET A 1 -15.01 1.15 -5.14
C MET A 1 -13.67 1.78 -5.46
N LEU A 2 -13.11 2.55 -4.54
CA LEU A 2 -11.78 3.13 -4.68
C LEU A 2 -10.74 2.14 -4.15
N GLN A 3 -9.67 1.95 -4.89
CA GLN A 3 -8.59 1.03 -4.55
C GLN A 3 -7.24 1.74 -4.66
N LEU A 4 -6.25 1.25 -3.93
CA LEU A 4 -4.87 1.73 -4.00
C LEU A 4 -3.99 0.55 -4.38
N LEU A 5 -3.32 0.65 -5.52
CA LEU A 5 -2.35 -0.33 -5.99
C LEU A 5 -0.95 0.21 -5.73
N THR A 6 -0.13 -0.56 -5.03
CA THR A 6 1.23 -0.17 -4.64
C THR A 6 2.23 -1.20 -5.12
N ARG A 7 3.45 -0.74 -5.43
CA ARG A 7 4.57 -1.61 -5.81
C ARG A 7 5.77 -1.31 -4.93
N TYR A 8 6.32 -2.35 -4.33
CA TYR A 8 7.49 -2.27 -3.46
C TYR A 8 8.64 -3.05 -4.11
N PRO A 9 9.66 -2.38 -4.68
CA PRO A 9 10.81 -3.08 -5.31
C PRO A 9 11.59 -3.93 -4.31
N SER A 10 11.63 -3.49 -3.04
CA SER A 10 12.27 -4.22 -1.96
C SER A 10 11.28 -4.28 -0.80
N PHE A 11 10.54 -5.38 -0.69
CA PHE A 11 9.45 -5.52 0.26
C PHE A 11 9.95 -6.07 1.59
N ASP A 12 9.66 -5.34 2.67
CA ASP A 12 9.94 -5.77 4.05
C ASP A 12 8.64 -6.24 4.70
N ALA A 13 8.43 -7.55 4.73
CA ALA A 13 7.22 -8.15 5.30
C ALA A 13 7.08 -7.86 6.79
N GLY A 14 8.17 -7.84 7.54
CA GLY A 14 8.15 -7.55 8.97
C GLY A 14 7.67 -6.14 9.25
N HIS A 15 8.18 -5.16 8.51
CA HIS A 15 7.74 -3.77 8.62
C HIS A 15 6.27 -3.64 8.17
N PHE A 16 5.90 -4.29 7.08
CA PHE A 16 4.53 -4.25 6.56
C PHE A 16 3.54 -4.78 7.60
N ASP A 17 3.84 -5.91 8.22
CA ASP A 17 2.97 -6.51 9.23
C ASP A 17 2.89 -5.65 10.49
N ALA A 18 4.00 -5.04 10.91
CA ALA A 18 4.04 -4.14 12.06
C ALA A 18 3.21 -2.86 11.83
N ASP A 19 3.03 -2.44 10.58
CA ASP A 19 2.29 -1.24 10.19
C ASP A 19 0.77 -1.50 9.99
N ALA A 20 0.29 -2.69 10.25
CA ALA A 20 -1.10 -3.08 9.98
C ALA A 20 -2.12 -2.16 10.66
N GLU A 21 -1.86 -1.77 11.90
CA GLU A 21 -2.76 -0.88 12.64
C GLU A 21 -2.82 0.52 12.01
N ASN A 22 -1.68 1.05 11.57
CA ASN A 22 -1.63 2.34 10.89
C ASN A 22 -2.42 2.31 9.58
N ARG A 23 -2.33 1.21 8.83
CA ARG A 23 -3.11 1.04 7.60
C ARG A 23 -4.60 0.98 7.90
N ALA A 24 -5.00 0.25 8.92
CA ALA A 24 -6.40 0.17 9.34
C ALA A 24 -6.94 1.54 9.72
N ASN A 25 -6.17 2.33 10.47
CA ASN A 25 -6.52 3.70 10.87
C ASN A 25 -6.59 4.65 9.66
N ALA A 26 -5.88 4.34 8.60
CA ALA A 26 -5.93 5.10 7.34
C ALA A 26 -7.08 4.67 6.42
N GLY A 27 -7.92 3.75 6.87
CA GLY A 27 -9.06 3.27 6.09
C GLY A 27 -8.67 2.32 4.94
N LEU A 28 -7.54 1.63 5.09
CA LEU A 28 -7.03 0.70 4.08
C LEU A 28 -7.31 -0.74 4.50
N THR A 29 -7.89 -1.51 3.59
CA THR A 29 -8.11 -2.95 3.78
C THR A 29 -7.32 -3.71 2.73
N LEU A 30 -6.48 -4.63 3.15
CA LEU A 30 -5.69 -5.47 2.25
C LEU A 30 -6.62 -6.40 1.47
N LEU A 31 -6.56 -6.32 0.14
CA LEU A 31 -7.35 -7.18 -0.74
C LEU A 31 -6.51 -8.29 -1.36
N GLN A 32 -5.31 -7.94 -1.85
CA GLN A 32 -4.48 -8.89 -2.58
C GLN A 32 -3.01 -8.48 -2.51
N ARG A 33 -2.12 -9.46 -2.51
CA ARG A 33 -0.69 -9.26 -2.55
C ARG A 33 -0.08 -10.22 -3.56
N TRP A 34 0.82 -9.71 -4.42
CA TRP A 34 1.52 -10.51 -5.43
C TRP A 34 3.02 -10.31 -5.31
N THR A 35 3.78 -11.37 -5.57
CA THR A 35 5.22 -11.28 -5.81
C THR A 35 5.44 -11.40 -7.32
N GLU A 36 6.27 -10.54 -7.91
CA GLU A 36 6.56 -10.60 -9.34
C GLU A 36 7.20 -11.94 -9.69
N HIS A 37 6.77 -12.53 -10.81
CA HIS A 37 7.21 -13.87 -11.22
C HIS A 37 8.71 -13.94 -11.44
N GLU A 38 9.29 -12.96 -12.11
CA GLU A 38 10.72 -12.90 -12.46
C GLU A 38 11.44 -11.71 -11.82
N GLY A 39 10.82 -11.05 -10.85
CA GLY A 39 11.36 -9.89 -10.17
C GLY A 39 11.36 -10.06 -8.68
N ALA A 40 11.89 -9.06 -7.98
CA ALA A 40 11.91 -9.01 -6.53
C ALA A 40 10.77 -8.17 -5.95
N ALA A 41 10.01 -7.46 -6.79
CA ALA A 41 9.00 -6.53 -6.33
C ALA A 41 7.74 -7.25 -5.84
N THR A 42 7.10 -6.65 -4.84
CA THR A 42 5.81 -7.08 -4.31
C THR A 42 4.77 -6.02 -4.65
N TRP A 43 3.62 -6.47 -5.14
CA TRP A 43 2.47 -5.61 -5.42
C TRP A 43 1.41 -5.83 -4.36
N VAL A 44 0.82 -4.75 -3.85
CA VAL A 44 -0.21 -4.82 -2.82
C VAL A 44 -1.40 -3.99 -3.24
N LEU A 45 -2.59 -4.58 -3.19
CA LEU A 45 -3.85 -3.93 -3.50
C LEU A 45 -4.66 -3.74 -2.23
N PHE A 46 -5.10 -2.49 -2.00
CA PHE A 46 -5.96 -2.14 -0.87
C PHE A 46 -7.31 -1.61 -1.35
N GLU A 47 -8.36 -1.89 -0.59
CA GLU A 47 -9.59 -1.13 -0.65
C GLU A 47 -9.40 0.16 0.15
N VAL A 48 -9.85 1.30 -0.39
CA VAL A 48 -9.69 2.61 0.23
C VAL A 48 -11.04 3.13 0.70
N ASN A 49 -11.17 3.32 1.99
CA ASN A 49 -12.37 3.86 2.60
C ASN A 49 -12.37 5.40 2.64
N ASP A 50 -11.19 6.01 2.76
CA ASP A 50 -11.01 7.45 2.82
C ASP A 50 -9.72 7.83 2.10
N GLN A 51 -9.84 8.46 0.92
CA GLN A 51 -8.69 8.80 0.09
C GLN A 51 -7.73 9.77 0.79
N ALA A 52 -8.25 10.75 1.53
CA ALA A 52 -7.42 11.73 2.22
C ALA A 52 -6.56 11.07 3.29
N LYS A 53 -7.12 10.14 4.05
CA LYS A 53 -6.38 9.37 5.05
C LYS A 53 -5.34 8.46 4.41
N ALA A 54 -5.70 7.79 3.31
CA ALA A 54 -4.78 6.93 2.58
C ALA A 54 -3.60 7.74 2.00
N GLN A 55 -3.87 8.92 1.46
CA GLN A 55 -2.82 9.81 0.97
C GLN A 55 -1.90 10.27 2.11
N GLY A 56 -2.46 10.58 3.28
CA GLY A 56 -1.69 10.92 4.47
C GLY A 56 -0.78 9.77 4.92
N TRP A 57 -1.28 8.53 4.85
CA TRP A 57 -0.48 7.34 5.14
C TRP A 57 0.69 7.21 4.17
N LEU A 58 0.46 7.41 2.86
CA LEU A 58 1.52 7.39 1.84
C LEU A 58 2.57 8.48 2.10
N ASN A 59 2.12 9.69 2.43
CA ASN A 59 3.02 10.82 2.70
C ASN A 59 3.90 10.54 3.92
N LYS A 60 3.34 9.97 4.97
CA LYS A 60 4.08 9.61 6.17
C LYS A 60 5.09 8.49 5.88
N ALA A 61 4.69 7.49 5.13
CA ALA A 61 5.58 6.42 4.71
C ALA A 61 6.76 6.96 3.89
N SER A 62 6.51 7.92 3.01
CA SER A 62 7.56 8.59 2.24
C SER A 62 8.56 9.30 3.14
N SER A 63 8.09 10.04 4.14
CA SER A 63 8.96 10.73 5.09
C SER A 63 9.84 9.77 5.88
N LEU A 64 9.35 8.57 6.15
CA LEU A 64 10.08 7.54 6.91
C LEU A 64 10.93 6.63 6.04
N GLY A 65 10.92 6.81 4.72
CA GLY A 65 11.67 5.98 3.79
C GLY A 65 11.05 4.60 3.54
N HIS A 66 9.76 4.43 3.81
CA HIS A 66 9.05 3.16 3.67
C HIS A 66 7.96 3.17 2.59
N ALA A 67 7.91 4.24 1.77
CA ALA A 67 6.89 4.36 0.73
C ALA A 67 7.10 3.35 -0.38
N PRO A 68 6.01 2.90 -1.04
CA PRO A 68 6.13 2.15 -2.28
C PRO A 68 6.78 3.02 -3.36
N ALA A 69 7.41 2.39 -4.35
CA ALA A 69 7.98 3.10 -5.50
C ALA A 69 6.88 3.64 -6.42
N ASP A 70 5.77 2.89 -6.52
CA ASP A 70 4.60 3.27 -7.32
C ASP A 70 3.35 3.14 -6.47
N ALA A 71 2.45 4.12 -6.58
CA ALA A 71 1.18 4.10 -5.89
C ALA A 71 0.12 4.72 -6.80
N HIS A 72 -0.96 3.99 -7.06
CA HIS A 72 -2.03 4.42 -7.95
C HIS A 72 -3.38 4.26 -7.28
N PHE A 73 -4.13 5.36 -7.19
CA PHE A 73 -5.53 5.28 -6.81
C PHE A 73 -6.35 4.91 -8.02
N LEU A 74 -7.06 3.81 -7.94
CA LEU A 74 -7.86 3.24 -9.03
C LEU A 74 -9.30 3.09 -8.59
N ARG A 75 -10.21 3.29 -9.52
CA ARG A 75 -11.64 3.09 -9.28
C ARG A 75 -12.11 1.89 -10.08
N THR A 76 -12.87 1.00 -9.44
CA THR A 76 -13.47 -0.14 -10.13
C THR A 76 -14.38 0.35 -11.25
N ALA A 77 -14.10 -0.10 -12.47
CA ALA A 77 -14.86 0.28 -13.67
C ALA A 77 -16.18 -0.47 -13.78
#